data_206b0e829e2c42fb5c2cffcf96b27656
#
_entry.id   206b0e829e2c42fb5c2cffcf96b27656
#
_cell.length_a   1.000
_cell.length_b   1.000
_cell.length_c   1.000
_cell.angle_alpha   90.00
_cell.angle_beta   90.00
_cell.angle_gamma   90.00
#
_symmetry.space_group_name_H-M   'P 1'
#
loop_
_entity.id
_entity.type
_entity.pdbx_description
1 polymer ?
#
loop_
_entity_poly.entity_id
_entity_poly.type
_entity_poly.pdbx_seq_one_letter_code
_entity_poly.pdbx_strand_id
1 'polypeptide(L)'
;FRFHAGGRSYVLCRDENLREHPPGGYPYLIVYDLFRKYGIPVPEVYRADHDTGLLLIRDMGDGLLEDELAGYSVDTAKRVYERLLDILLVIQGIPNNGSIPFTLAFDTDRLMFEFDFFIQHALCGHLGIPVGAPALAELRLEFEKVAALLDLPEEFVLNHRDYHCRNVLILEGEPYIIDFQDARLGLPQYDLVSLLRDPYARLEDALFAHLKNYYYE
;
A
#
# COMPACT_ATOMS: atom_id res chain seq x y z
N PHE A 1 -10.72 -15.60 -9.75
CA PHE A 1 -10.61 -16.98 -10.27
C PHE A 1 -9.34 -17.13 -11.07
N ARG A 2 -8.52 -18.15 -10.78
CA ARG A 2 -7.35 -18.52 -11.58
C ARG A 2 -7.77 -19.51 -12.65
N PHE A 3 -7.27 -19.35 -13.88
CA PHE A 3 -7.50 -20.30 -14.97
C PHE A 3 -6.31 -20.34 -15.93
N HIS A 4 -6.22 -21.39 -16.73
CA HIS A 4 -5.15 -21.60 -17.70
C HIS A 4 -5.68 -21.60 -19.12
N ALA A 5 -5.02 -20.86 -20.01
CA ALA A 5 -5.35 -20.82 -21.43
C ALA A 5 -4.08 -20.60 -22.25
N GLY A 6 -3.91 -21.34 -23.37
CA GLY A 6 -2.77 -21.17 -24.28
C GLY A 6 -1.41 -21.36 -23.61
N GLY A 7 -1.30 -22.21 -22.59
CA GLY A 7 -0.06 -22.47 -21.84
C GLY A 7 0.32 -21.36 -20.84
N ARG A 8 -0.58 -20.40 -20.59
CA ARG A 8 -0.39 -19.33 -19.62
C ARG A 8 -1.46 -19.38 -18.53
N SER A 9 -1.12 -18.85 -17.35
CA SER A 9 -2.05 -18.69 -16.23
C SER A 9 -2.53 -17.26 -16.14
N TYR A 10 -3.79 -17.09 -15.75
CA TYR A 10 -4.49 -15.82 -15.65
C TYR A 10 -5.31 -15.76 -14.39
N VAL A 11 -5.53 -14.55 -13.87
CA VAL A 11 -6.48 -14.29 -12.80
C VAL A 11 -7.61 -13.42 -13.36
N LEU A 12 -8.85 -13.89 -13.19
CA LEU A 12 -10.06 -13.13 -13.46
C LEU A 12 -10.61 -12.61 -12.15
N CYS A 13 -10.52 -11.30 -11.95
CA CYS A 13 -11.10 -10.60 -10.83
C CYS A 13 -12.48 -10.07 -11.21
N ARG A 14 -13.43 -10.12 -10.28
CA ARG A 14 -14.70 -9.42 -10.38
C ARG A 14 -14.71 -8.30 -9.35
N ASP A 15 -14.93 -7.08 -9.83
CA ASP A 15 -15.07 -5.89 -9.00
C ASP A 15 -16.29 -5.09 -9.48
N GLU A 16 -17.31 -5.01 -8.63
CA GLU A 16 -18.52 -4.26 -8.94
C GLU A 16 -18.24 -2.76 -9.08
N ASN A 17 -17.23 -2.22 -8.38
CA ASN A 17 -16.83 -0.81 -8.51
C ASN A 17 -16.38 -0.46 -9.94
N LEU A 18 -15.79 -1.42 -10.68
CA LEU A 18 -15.44 -1.20 -12.09
C LEU A 18 -16.65 -0.82 -12.94
N ARG A 19 -17.83 -1.37 -12.63
CA ARG A 19 -19.09 -1.06 -13.34
C ARG A 19 -19.64 0.32 -13.01
N GLU A 20 -19.34 0.82 -11.81
CA GLU A 20 -19.82 2.12 -11.33
C GLU A 20 -19.00 3.29 -11.90
N HIS A 21 -17.83 3.00 -12.45
CA HIS A 21 -16.93 4.02 -13.01
C HIS A 21 -16.94 3.97 -14.55
N PRO A 22 -16.93 5.14 -15.21
CA PRO A 22 -16.74 5.19 -16.66
C PRO A 22 -15.31 4.74 -17.04
N PRO A 23 -15.08 4.35 -18.29
CA PRO A 23 -13.73 4.12 -18.79
C PRO A 23 -12.80 5.30 -18.48
N GLY A 24 -11.65 5.02 -17.84
CA GLY A 24 -10.70 6.05 -17.38
C GLY A 24 -11.02 6.67 -16.01
N GLY A 25 -12.12 6.28 -15.34
CA GLY A 25 -12.49 6.77 -14.00
C GLY A 25 -12.26 5.76 -12.87
N TYR A 26 -11.93 4.52 -13.17
CA TYR A 26 -11.77 3.48 -12.16
C TYR A 26 -10.39 3.59 -11.47
N PRO A 27 -10.33 3.80 -10.14
CA PRO A 27 -9.09 4.11 -9.42
C PRO A 27 -7.97 3.08 -9.65
N TYR A 28 -8.29 1.79 -9.63
CA TYR A 28 -7.31 0.72 -9.88
C TYR A 28 -6.59 0.90 -11.23
N LEU A 29 -7.34 1.17 -12.31
CA LEU A 29 -6.74 1.34 -13.64
C LEU A 29 -5.96 2.66 -13.75
N ILE A 30 -6.42 3.71 -13.09
CA ILE A 30 -5.70 5.01 -13.05
C ILE A 30 -4.33 4.84 -12.40
N VAL A 31 -4.28 4.19 -11.23
CA VAL A 31 -3.01 3.95 -10.53
C VAL A 31 -2.16 2.91 -11.27
N TYR A 32 -2.77 1.86 -11.82
CA TYR A 32 -2.09 0.88 -12.68
C TYR A 32 -1.36 1.57 -13.84
N ASP A 33 -2.05 2.41 -14.62
CA ASP A 33 -1.46 3.10 -15.76
C ASP A 33 -0.35 4.06 -15.32
N LEU A 34 -0.54 4.74 -14.19
CA LEU A 34 0.47 5.60 -13.58
C LEU A 34 1.72 4.80 -13.21
N PHE A 35 1.58 3.70 -12.48
CA PHE A 35 2.68 2.85 -12.04
C PHE A 35 3.43 2.23 -13.23
N ARG A 36 2.70 1.74 -14.21
CA ARG A 36 3.28 1.20 -15.46
C ARG A 36 4.09 2.25 -16.21
N LYS A 37 3.60 3.47 -16.29
CA LYS A 37 4.31 4.59 -16.96
C LYS A 37 5.66 4.88 -16.33
N TYR A 38 5.78 4.73 -15.01
CA TYR A 38 7.03 4.97 -14.27
C TYR A 38 7.84 3.70 -14.01
N GLY A 39 7.48 2.57 -14.63
CA GLY A 39 8.24 1.33 -14.55
C GLY A 39 8.12 0.58 -13.23
N ILE A 40 7.10 0.90 -12.42
CA ILE A 40 6.82 0.19 -11.17
C ILE A 40 6.28 -1.20 -11.52
N PRO A 41 6.84 -2.27 -10.94
CA PRO A 41 6.43 -3.64 -11.22
C PRO A 41 5.08 -3.93 -10.58
N VAL A 42 4.05 -4.04 -11.41
CA VAL A 42 2.68 -4.41 -11.05
C VAL A 42 2.18 -5.53 -11.96
N PRO A 43 1.24 -6.40 -11.54
CA PRO A 43 0.64 -7.40 -12.40
C PRO A 43 0.02 -6.77 -13.65
N GLU A 44 0.31 -7.32 -14.83
CA GLU A 44 -0.19 -6.81 -16.09
C GLU A 44 -1.72 -6.97 -16.19
N VAL A 45 -2.42 -5.89 -16.53
CA VAL A 45 -3.85 -5.92 -16.86
C VAL A 45 -4.00 -6.14 -18.36
N TYR A 46 -4.56 -7.29 -18.74
CA TYR A 46 -4.79 -7.63 -20.14
C TYR A 46 -6.09 -7.03 -20.66
N ARG A 47 -7.11 -6.98 -19.81
CA ARG A 47 -8.43 -6.45 -20.18
C ARG A 47 -9.23 -6.02 -18.95
N ALA A 48 -9.93 -4.91 -19.10
CA ALA A 48 -10.98 -4.47 -18.20
C ALA A 48 -12.31 -4.40 -18.97
N ASP A 49 -13.35 -4.94 -18.39
CA ASP A 49 -14.70 -4.95 -18.96
C ASP A 49 -15.66 -4.27 -17.98
N HIS A 50 -15.97 -3.01 -18.26
CA HIS A 50 -16.82 -2.18 -17.41
C HIS A 50 -18.29 -2.65 -17.38
N ASP A 51 -18.77 -3.32 -18.42
CA ASP A 51 -20.16 -3.81 -18.47
C ASP A 51 -20.37 -4.98 -17.52
N THR A 52 -19.38 -5.86 -17.41
CA THR A 52 -19.43 -7.05 -16.55
C THR A 52 -18.73 -6.90 -15.22
N GLY A 53 -17.92 -5.85 -15.03
CA GLY A 53 -17.10 -5.67 -13.83
C GLY A 53 -15.94 -6.67 -13.73
N LEU A 54 -15.40 -7.12 -14.88
CA LEU A 54 -14.36 -8.13 -14.92
C LEU A 54 -13.01 -7.54 -15.32
N LEU A 55 -11.96 -7.91 -14.56
CA LEU A 55 -10.57 -7.62 -14.87
C LEU A 55 -9.84 -8.93 -15.17
N LEU A 56 -9.17 -8.99 -16.30
CA LEU A 56 -8.25 -10.07 -16.65
C LEU A 56 -6.83 -9.58 -16.41
N ILE A 57 -6.14 -10.20 -15.45
CA ILE A 57 -4.78 -9.82 -15.06
C ILE A 57 -3.81 -10.99 -15.16
N ARG A 58 -2.52 -10.67 -15.24
CA ARG A 58 -1.45 -11.67 -15.19
C ARG A 58 -1.50 -12.39 -13.84
N ASP A 59 -1.43 -13.72 -13.88
CA ASP A 59 -1.22 -14.52 -12.69
C ASP A 59 0.24 -14.45 -12.26
N MET A 60 0.46 -13.96 -11.05
CA MET A 60 1.80 -13.81 -10.46
C MET A 60 2.15 -14.98 -9.53
N GLY A 61 1.32 -16.04 -9.47
CA GLY A 61 1.48 -17.11 -8.49
C GLY A 61 0.93 -16.72 -7.12
N ASP A 62 1.39 -17.46 -6.09
CA ASP A 62 0.92 -17.31 -4.70
C ASP A 62 2.05 -16.91 -3.74
N GLY A 63 3.25 -16.60 -4.27
CA GLY A 63 4.42 -16.25 -3.46
C GLY A 63 4.31 -14.84 -2.88
N LEU A 64 3.65 -14.69 -1.71
CA LEU A 64 3.70 -13.45 -0.95
C LEU A 64 5.07 -13.28 -0.29
N LEU A 65 5.57 -12.05 -0.23
CA LEU A 65 6.84 -11.76 0.46
C LEU A 65 6.79 -12.22 1.92
N GLU A 66 5.65 -12.11 2.62
CA GLU A 66 5.47 -12.62 3.98
C GLU A 66 5.85 -14.11 4.09
N ASP A 67 5.38 -14.94 3.16
CA ASP A 67 5.64 -16.38 3.16
C ASP A 67 7.07 -16.72 2.75
N GLU A 68 7.62 -15.99 1.77
CA GLU A 68 8.97 -16.19 1.24
C GLU A 68 10.08 -15.80 2.23
N LEU A 69 9.83 -14.80 3.10
CA LEU A 69 10.82 -14.29 4.07
C LEU A 69 11.35 -15.38 5.00
N ALA A 70 10.52 -16.36 5.38
CA ALA A 70 10.94 -17.44 6.25
C ALA A 70 12.04 -18.34 5.65
N GLY A 71 12.13 -18.37 4.31
CA GLY A 71 13.15 -19.13 3.57
C GLY A 71 14.37 -18.31 3.15
N TYR A 72 14.36 -16.98 3.37
CA TYR A 72 15.43 -16.10 2.88
C TYR A 72 16.64 -16.09 3.82
N SER A 73 17.84 -16.07 3.20
CA SER A 73 19.04 -15.63 3.91
C SER A 73 18.97 -14.12 4.19
N VAL A 74 19.75 -13.64 5.16
CA VAL A 74 19.86 -12.20 5.46
C VAL A 74 20.22 -11.39 4.21
N ASP A 75 21.13 -11.89 3.37
CA ASP A 75 21.55 -11.23 2.14
C ASP A 75 20.44 -11.21 1.07
N THR A 76 19.60 -12.26 1.03
CA THR A 76 18.45 -12.29 0.12
C THR A 76 17.38 -11.32 0.58
N ALA A 77 17.03 -11.35 1.87
CA ALA A 77 16.08 -10.39 2.44
C ALA A 77 16.55 -8.94 2.22
N LYS A 78 17.83 -8.66 2.49
CA LYS A 78 18.43 -7.34 2.25
C LYS A 78 18.21 -6.88 0.81
N ARG A 79 18.57 -7.68 -0.20
CA ARG A 79 18.40 -7.31 -1.62
C ARG A 79 16.94 -7.04 -1.99
N VAL A 80 16.02 -7.87 -1.51
CA VAL A 80 14.59 -7.70 -1.79
C VAL A 80 14.06 -6.39 -1.18
N TYR A 81 14.42 -6.10 0.07
CA TYR A 81 14.01 -4.85 0.72
C TYR A 81 14.68 -3.61 0.11
N GLU A 82 15.95 -3.67 -0.27
CA GLU A 82 16.61 -2.58 -1.03
C GLU A 82 15.85 -2.32 -2.34
N ARG A 83 15.48 -3.39 -3.07
CA ARG A 83 14.69 -3.26 -4.29
C ARG A 83 13.30 -2.65 -4.03
N LEU A 84 12.64 -3.00 -2.92
CA LEU A 84 11.37 -2.38 -2.52
C LEU A 84 11.54 -0.90 -2.17
N LEU A 85 12.64 -0.52 -1.53
CA LEU A 85 12.95 0.89 -1.26
C LEU A 85 13.21 1.67 -2.56
N ASP A 86 13.91 1.09 -3.54
CA ASP A 86 14.06 1.70 -4.87
C ASP A 86 12.70 1.94 -5.54
N ILE A 87 11.80 0.95 -5.47
CA ILE A 87 10.44 1.09 -6.01
C ILE A 87 9.68 2.20 -5.27
N LEU A 88 9.78 2.24 -3.94
CA LEU A 88 9.16 3.27 -3.11
C LEU A 88 9.64 4.67 -3.50
N LEU A 89 10.95 4.86 -3.68
CA LEU A 89 11.52 6.14 -4.12
C LEU A 89 11.00 6.56 -5.50
N VAL A 90 10.80 5.59 -6.41
CA VAL A 90 10.17 5.87 -7.71
C VAL A 90 8.71 6.32 -7.53
N ILE A 91 7.92 5.63 -6.67
CA ILE A 91 6.53 6.02 -6.37
C ILE A 91 6.48 7.45 -5.82
N GLN A 92 7.31 7.76 -4.84
CA GLN A 92 7.38 9.07 -4.19
C GLN A 92 7.87 10.19 -5.13
N GLY A 93 8.69 9.82 -6.12
CA GLY A 93 9.18 10.75 -7.14
C GLY A 93 8.20 11.01 -8.29
N ILE A 94 7.02 10.37 -8.34
CA ILE A 94 6.03 10.61 -9.39
C ILE A 94 5.46 12.02 -9.25
N PRO A 95 5.59 12.89 -10.29
CA PRO A 95 5.07 14.24 -10.21
C PRO A 95 3.53 14.24 -10.21
N ASN A 96 2.96 15.17 -9.45
CA ASN A 96 1.52 15.38 -9.42
C ASN A 96 1.01 15.76 -10.81
N ASN A 97 0.10 14.96 -11.35
CA ASN A 97 -0.50 15.14 -12.69
C ASN A 97 -2.01 15.43 -12.62
N GLY A 98 -2.55 15.65 -11.41
CA GLY A 98 -3.97 15.92 -11.18
C GLY A 98 -4.88 14.68 -11.24
N SER A 99 -4.34 13.47 -11.44
CA SER A 99 -5.15 12.25 -11.39
C SER A 99 -5.63 11.93 -9.97
N ILE A 100 -6.59 11.02 -9.84
CA ILE A 100 -7.27 10.69 -8.56
C ILE A 100 -6.31 10.53 -7.37
N PRO A 101 -5.21 9.73 -7.43
CA PRO A 101 -4.34 9.56 -6.27
C PRO A 101 -3.71 10.86 -5.77
N PHE A 102 -3.62 11.90 -6.60
CA PHE A 102 -3.11 13.21 -6.21
C PHE A 102 -4.20 14.18 -5.71
N THR A 103 -5.46 13.76 -5.69
CA THR A 103 -6.58 14.53 -5.13
C THR A 103 -7.00 14.03 -3.75
N LEU A 104 -6.41 12.95 -3.28
CA LEU A 104 -6.63 12.34 -1.97
C LEU A 104 -5.37 12.50 -1.13
N ALA A 105 -5.51 12.73 0.17
CA ALA A 105 -4.38 12.92 1.07
C ALA A 105 -4.60 12.26 2.44
N PHE A 106 -3.49 12.05 3.16
CA PHE A 106 -3.49 11.80 4.60
C PHE A 106 -3.46 13.14 5.35
N ASP A 107 -4.50 13.93 5.14
CA ASP A 107 -4.76 15.16 5.88
C ASP A 107 -5.26 14.87 7.31
N THR A 108 -5.44 15.93 8.08
CA THR A 108 -5.96 15.84 9.46
C THR A 108 -7.25 15.05 9.54
N ASP A 109 -8.22 15.27 8.63
CA ASP A 109 -9.53 14.59 8.65
C ASP A 109 -9.35 13.08 8.43
N ARG A 110 -8.49 12.69 7.48
CA ARG A 110 -8.22 11.28 7.19
C ARG A 110 -7.47 10.60 8.34
N LEU A 111 -6.48 11.24 8.92
CA LEU A 111 -5.74 10.72 10.08
C LEU A 111 -6.67 10.55 11.28
N MET A 112 -7.54 11.53 11.55
CA MET A 112 -8.52 11.44 12.63
C MET A 112 -9.55 10.33 12.41
N PHE A 113 -9.95 10.08 11.15
CA PHE A 113 -10.79 8.92 10.83
C PHE A 113 -10.11 7.59 11.23
N GLU A 114 -8.83 7.41 10.94
CA GLU A 114 -8.08 6.19 11.31
C GLU A 114 -7.96 6.07 12.84
N PHE A 115 -7.70 7.17 13.54
CA PHE A 115 -7.64 7.19 15.01
C PHE A 115 -9.00 6.91 15.67
N ASP A 116 -10.08 7.50 15.16
CA ASP A 116 -11.42 7.23 15.64
C ASP A 116 -11.83 5.77 15.36
N PHE A 117 -11.43 5.20 14.21
CA PHE A 117 -11.62 3.79 13.90
C PHE A 117 -10.86 2.89 14.89
N PHE A 118 -9.61 3.23 15.23
CA PHE A 118 -8.85 2.51 16.27
C PHE A 118 -9.55 2.58 17.64
N ILE A 119 -9.99 3.76 18.06
CA ILE A 119 -10.74 3.90 19.32
C ILE A 119 -11.99 3.01 19.31
N GLN A 120 -12.78 3.08 18.24
CA GLN A 120 -14.06 2.36 18.17
C GLN A 120 -13.86 0.84 18.12
N HIS A 121 -12.96 0.35 17.27
CA HIS A 121 -12.85 -1.09 17.01
C HIS A 121 -11.84 -1.79 17.93
N ALA A 122 -10.68 -1.20 18.19
CA ALA A 122 -9.70 -1.80 19.07
C ALA A 122 -10.01 -1.54 20.55
N LEU A 123 -10.16 -0.30 20.96
CA LEU A 123 -10.31 0.02 22.38
C LEU A 123 -11.72 -0.32 22.89
N CYS A 124 -12.76 0.16 22.22
CA CYS A 124 -14.12 -0.10 22.65
C CYS A 124 -14.60 -1.50 22.26
N GLY A 125 -14.38 -1.91 21.02
CA GLY A 125 -14.89 -3.18 20.50
C GLY A 125 -14.12 -4.39 21.04
N HIS A 126 -12.78 -4.41 20.94
CA HIS A 126 -11.98 -5.57 21.32
C HIS A 126 -11.60 -5.56 22.81
N LEU A 127 -11.14 -4.42 23.35
CA LEU A 127 -10.74 -4.32 24.77
C LEU A 127 -11.90 -3.99 25.73
N GLY A 128 -13.09 -3.70 25.20
CA GLY A 128 -14.28 -3.45 26.01
C GLY A 128 -14.29 -2.16 26.81
N ILE A 129 -13.47 -1.16 26.43
CA ILE A 129 -13.45 0.15 27.09
C ILE A 129 -14.77 0.87 26.79
N PRO A 130 -15.51 1.38 27.80
CA PRO A 130 -16.77 2.08 27.56
C PRO A 130 -16.56 3.32 26.68
N VAL A 131 -17.40 3.50 25.65
CA VAL A 131 -17.31 4.61 24.67
C VAL A 131 -17.32 6.00 25.35
N GLY A 132 -18.01 6.15 26.48
CA GLY A 132 -18.08 7.40 27.25
C GLY A 132 -16.97 7.60 28.28
N ALA A 133 -15.94 6.74 28.31
CA ALA A 133 -14.87 6.88 29.28
C ALA A 133 -14.10 8.20 29.08
N PRO A 134 -13.87 9.02 30.13
CA PRO A 134 -13.15 10.29 30.00
C PRO A 134 -11.76 10.16 29.35
N ALA A 135 -11.04 9.06 29.63
CA ALA A 135 -9.75 8.77 29.05
C ALA A 135 -9.76 8.69 27.50
N LEU A 136 -10.89 8.30 26.89
CA LEU A 136 -11.00 8.27 25.43
C LEU A 136 -11.08 9.68 24.83
N ALA A 137 -11.74 10.61 25.54
CA ALA A 137 -11.77 12.01 25.12
C ALA A 137 -10.37 12.66 25.21
N GLU A 138 -9.62 12.37 26.27
CA GLU A 138 -8.25 12.82 26.43
C GLU A 138 -7.35 12.22 25.33
N LEU A 139 -7.46 10.92 25.06
CA LEU A 139 -6.72 10.25 24.01
C LEU A 139 -7.01 10.86 22.62
N ARG A 140 -8.28 11.18 22.34
CA ARG A 140 -8.65 11.80 21.07
C ARG A 140 -8.02 13.17 20.91
N LEU A 141 -7.92 13.97 21.97
CA LEU A 141 -7.19 15.25 21.94
C LEU A 141 -5.69 15.08 21.64
N GLU A 142 -5.06 14.00 22.15
CA GLU A 142 -3.67 13.69 21.79
C GLU A 142 -3.55 13.26 20.32
N PHE A 143 -4.50 12.50 19.80
CA PHE A 143 -4.53 12.15 18.38
C PHE A 143 -4.72 13.37 17.47
N GLU A 144 -5.54 14.35 17.86
CA GLU A 144 -5.67 15.62 17.13
C GLU A 144 -4.32 16.37 17.03
N LYS A 145 -3.53 16.37 18.11
CA LYS A 145 -2.18 16.97 18.08
C LYS A 145 -1.25 16.19 17.15
N VAL A 146 -1.30 14.86 17.18
CA VAL A 146 -0.48 14.01 16.29
C VAL A 146 -0.90 14.24 14.83
N ALA A 147 -2.20 14.25 14.53
CA ALA A 147 -2.69 14.51 13.18
C ALA A 147 -2.21 15.87 12.64
N ALA A 148 -2.30 16.92 13.47
CA ALA A 148 -1.83 18.25 13.08
C ALA A 148 -0.31 18.33 12.87
N LEU A 149 0.48 17.48 13.53
CA LEU A 149 1.94 17.40 13.31
C LEU A 149 2.30 16.65 12.01
N LEU A 150 1.42 15.78 11.54
CA LEU A 150 1.63 14.96 10.35
C LEU A 150 0.99 15.55 9.08
N ASP A 151 0.12 16.54 9.22
CA ASP A 151 -0.54 17.22 8.10
C ASP A 151 0.36 18.35 7.58
N LEU A 152 1.34 18.00 6.76
CA LEU A 152 2.32 18.88 6.14
C LEU A 152 2.22 18.77 4.60
N PRO A 153 1.20 19.39 3.96
CA PRO A 153 0.91 19.21 2.54
C PRO A 153 2.08 19.55 1.60
N GLU A 154 2.97 20.45 2.02
CA GLU A 154 4.18 20.84 1.27
C GLU A 154 5.24 19.73 1.21
N GLU A 155 5.19 18.75 2.12
CA GLU A 155 6.08 17.60 2.15
C GLU A 155 5.45 16.34 1.56
N PHE A 156 4.16 16.41 1.15
CA PHE A 156 3.45 15.24 0.68
C PHE A 156 3.97 14.74 -0.67
N VAL A 157 4.16 13.42 -0.71
CA VAL A 157 4.51 12.64 -1.90
C VAL A 157 3.43 11.59 -2.15
N LEU A 158 3.44 10.95 -3.31
CA LEU A 158 2.56 9.81 -3.56
C LEU A 158 2.98 8.63 -2.68
N ASN A 159 2.03 8.08 -1.95
CA ASN A 159 2.17 6.85 -1.16
C ASN A 159 1.28 5.75 -1.73
N HIS A 160 1.72 4.51 -1.61
CA HIS A 160 0.95 3.31 -1.89
C HIS A 160 -0.20 3.14 -0.87
N ARG A 161 0.05 3.53 0.39
CA ARG A 161 -0.80 3.43 1.58
C ARG A 161 -0.62 2.13 2.37
N ASP A 162 -0.60 1.00 1.71
CA ASP A 162 -0.48 -0.31 2.36
C ASP A 162 0.78 -1.04 1.85
N TYR A 163 1.96 -0.37 1.94
CA TYR A 163 3.24 -0.85 1.41
C TYR A 163 3.93 -1.80 2.38
N HIS A 164 3.41 -3.02 2.51
CA HIS A 164 3.89 -4.05 3.43
C HIS A 164 3.98 -5.43 2.74
N CYS A 165 4.60 -6.43 3.39
CA CYS A 165 4.93 -7.73 2.80
C CYS A 165 3.73 -8.53 2.26
N ARG A 166 2.50 -8.28 2.74
CA ARG A 166 1.29 -8.92 2.22
C ARG A 166 0.81 -8.35 0.90
N ASN A 167 1.31 -7.19 0.51
CA ASN A 167 0.99 -6.52 -0.75
C ASN A 167 2.15 -6.55 -1.73
N VAL A 168 3.08 -7.49 -1.53
CA VAL A 168 4.21 -7.76 -2.42
C VAL A 168 4.19 -9.23 -2.82
N LEU A 169 4.07 -9.50 -4.14
CA LEU A 169 4.24 -10.82 -4.71
C LEU A 169 5.67 -10.98 -5.21
N ILE A 170 6.25 -12.16 -5.02
CA ILE A 170 7.57 -12.51 -5.52
C ILE A 170 7.42 -13.47 -6.69
N LEU A 171 7.89 -13.07 -7.86
CA LEU A 171 7.94 -13.92 -9.04
C LEU A 171 9.35 -13.95 -9.60
N GLU A 172 9.95 -15.14 -9.66
CA GLU A 172 11.34 -15.33 -10.15
C GLU A 172 12.38 -14.47 -9.40
N GLY A 173 12.13 -14.20 -8.11
CA GLY A 173 12.99 -13.40 -7.24
C GLY A 173 12.78 -11.88 -7.30
N GLU A 174 11.85 -11.42 -8.16
CA GLU A 174 11.53 -10.00 -8.32
C GLU A 174 10.21 -9.64 -7.63
N PRO A 175 10.14 -8.49 -6.91
CA PRO A 175 8.92 -8.03 -6.26
C PRO A 175 7.96 -7.37 -7.24
N TYR A 176 6.67 -7.66 -7.06
CA TYR A 176 5.55 -7.03 -7.76
C TYR A 176 4.57 -6.47 -6.74
N ILE A 177 4.19 -5.22 -6.92
CA ILE A 177 3.33 -4.48 -5.99
C ILE A 177 1.86 -4.69 -6.37
N ILE A 178 1.04 -5.02 -5.39
CA ILE A 178 -0.42 -5.20 -5.53
C ILE A 178 -1.16 -4.33 -4.52
N ASP A 179 -2.49 -4.20 -4.66
CA ASP A 179 -3.37 -3.46 -3.74
C ASP A 179 -3.10 -1.94 -3.70
N PHE A 180 -2.77 -1.37 -4.84
CA PHE A 180 -2.30 0.02 -5.01
C PHE A 180 -3.42 1.04 -5.32
N GLN A 181 -4.68 0.61 -5.49
CA GLN A 181 -5.78 1.47 -5.95
C GLN A 181 -6.13 2.62 -4.99
N ASP A 182 -5.74 2.49 -3.73
CA ASP A 182 -5.96 3.50 -2.69
C ASP A 182 -4.78 4.48 -2.51
N ALA A 183 -3.83 4.47 -3.45
CA ALA A 183 -2.68 5.38 -3.43
C ALA A 183 -3.11 6.85 -3.28
N ARG A 184 -2.39 7.60 -2.47
CA ARG A 184 -2.70 8.99 -2.15
C ARG A 184 -1.49 9.79 -1.69
N LEU A 185 -1.64 11.10 -1.58
CA LEU A 185 -0.63 11.98 -1.02
C LEU A 185 -0.48 11.77 0.50
N GLY A 186 0.74 11.87 0.98
CA GLY A 186 1.08 11.79 2.40
C GLY A 186 2.58 11.98 2.62
N LEU A 187 2.99 12.00 3.88
CA LEU A 187 4.41 12.10 4.23
C LEU A 187 5.21 10.90 3.66
N PRO A 188 6.45 11.14 3.20
CA PRO A 188 7.29 10.07 2.63
C PRO A 188 7.59 8.94 3.62
N GLN A 189 7.54 9.23 4.93
CA GLN A 189 7.76 8.24 5.98
C GLN A 189 6.63 7.23 6.12
N TYR A 190 5.43 7.49 5.60
CA TYR A 190 4.26 6.63 5.79
C TYR A 190 4.51 5.22 5.27
N ASP A 191 4.79 5.08 3.98
CA ASP A 191 5.07 3.77 3.37
C ASP A 191 6.40 3.19 3.83
N LEU A 192 7.40 4.04 4.13
CA LEU A 192 8.68 3.59 4.69
C LEU A 192 8.47 2.87 6.04
N VAL A 193 7.65 3.44 6.91
CA VAL A 193 7.31 2.82 8.20
C VAL A 193 6.48 1.55 7.99
N SER A 194 5.50 1.57 7.06
CA SER A 194 4.71 0.39 6.71
C SER A 194 5.58 -0.78 6.27
N LEU A 195 6.64 -0.52 5.47
CA LEU A 195 7.57 -1.55 5.02
C LEU A 195 8.55 -2.01 6.10
N LEU A 196 9.18 -1.07 6.82
CA LEU A 196 10.28 -1.39 7.73
C LEU A 196 9.82 -1.73 9.16
N ARG A 197 8.60 -1.40 9.55
CA ARG A 197 7.94 -1.73 10.82
C ARG A 197 6.68 -2.56 10.62
N ASP A 198 6.67 -3.32 9.54
CA ASP A 198 5.60 -4.22 9.14
C ASP A 198 5.18 -5.13 10.30
N PRO A 199 3.89 -5.16 10.70
CA PRO A 199 3.42 -6.02 11.78
C PRO A 199 3.44 -7.51 11.43
N TYR A 200 3.54 -7.85 10.14
CA TYR A 200 3.55 -9.22 9.63
C TYR A 200 4.96 -9.77 9.42
N ALA A 201 5.96 -8.90 9.31
CA ALA A 201 7.35 -9.28 9.02
C ALA A 201 8.34 -8.48 9.88
N ARG A 202 8.85 -9.09 10.93
CA ARG A 202 9.84 -8.45 11.80
C ARG A 202 11.23 -8.53 11.17
N LEU A 203 11.80 -7.37 10.89
CA LEU A 203 13.21 -7.24 10.52
C LEU A 203 14.11 -7.27 11.76
N GLU A 204 15.28 -7.91 11.63
CA GLU A 204 16.33 -7.81 12.64
C GLU A 204 16.87 -6.37 12.71
N ASP A 205 17.30 -5.93 13.91
CA ASP A 205 17.70 -4.55 14.16
C ASP A 205 18.84 -4.07 13.23
N ALA A 206 19.79 -4.94 12.91
CA ALA A 206 20.88 -4.62 12.00
C ALA A 206 20.40 -4.38 10.56
N LEU A 207 19.48 -5.22 10.06
CA LEU A 207 18.89 -5.07 8.75
C LEU A 207 18.00 -3.83 8.68
N PHE A 208 17.17 -3.60 9.70
CA PHE A 208 16.36 -2.39 9.81
C PHE A 208 17.23 -1.11 9.76
N ALA A 209 18.31 -1.06 10.53
CA ALA A 209 19.21 0.09 10.56
C ALA A 209 19.87 0.33 9.18
N HIS A 210 20.31 -0.76 8.52
CA HIS A 210 20.86 -0.69 7.17
C HIS A 210 19.84 -0.13 6.17
N LEU A 211 18.62 -0.71 6.11
CA LEU A 211 17.58 -0.30 5.15
C LEU A 211 17.10 1.13 5.38
N LYS A 212 17.00 1.55 6.65
CA LYS A 212 16.69 2.94 6.98
C LYS A 212 17.76 3.89 6.42
N ASN A 213 19.04 3.59 6.59
CA ASN A 213 20.12 4.41 6.04
C ASN A 213 20.10 4.41 4.51
N TYR A 214 19.92 3.24 3.89
CA TYR A 214 19.81 3.09 2.44
C TYR A 214 18.74 4.00 1.81
N TYR A 215 17.59 4.14 2.48
CA TYR A 215 16.51 5.01 1.99
C TYR A 215 16.89 6.51 2.03
N TYR A 216 17.73 6.94 2.96
CA TYR A 216 18.13 8.35 3.11
C TYR A 216 19.42 8.74 2.35
N GLU A 217 20.14 7.78 1.78
CA GLU A 217 21.31 8.00 0.95
C GLU A 217 20.94 8.32 -0.51
#